data_b2a21d28ba4442bcbf98c0e3fdd2ef9c
#
_entry.id   b2a21d28ba4442bcbf98c0e3fdd2ef9c
#
_cell.length_a   1.000
_cell.length_b   1.000
_cell.length_c   1.000
_cell.angle_alpha   90.00
_cell.angle_beta   90.00
_cell.angle_gamma   90.00
#
_symmetry.space_group_name_H-M   'P 1'
#
loop_
_entity.id
_entity.type
_entity.pdbx_description
1 polymer ?
#
loop_
_entity_poly.entity_id
_entity_poly.type
_entity_poly.pdbx_seq_one_letter_code
_entity_poly.pdbx_strand_id
1 'polypeptide(L)' 'GVYGYTKDYPMERMMRDAKITEIYEGTSEVQRIVISANMGL' A
#
# COMPACT_ATOMS: atom_id res chain seq x y z
N GLY A 1 16.51 21.96 -10.50
CA GLY A 1 16.49 22.94 -9.45
C GLY A 1 15.50 22.62 -8.36
N VAL A 2 15.39 23.53 -7.42
CA VAL A 2 14.51 23.35 -6.27
C VAL A 2 13.06 23.15 -6.70
N TYR A 3 12.66 23.88 -7.71
CA TYR A 3 11.28 23.82 -8.18
C TYR A 3 10.97 22.48 -8.84
N GLY A 4 11.92 21.97 -9.61
CA GLY A 4 11.75 20.65 -10.21
C GLY A 4 11.65 19.57 -9.15
N TYR A 5 12.49 19.68 -8.13
CA TYR A 5 12.48 18.73 -7.03
C TYR A 5 11.15 18.78 -6.28
N THR A 6 10.68 20.00 -6.02
CA THR A 6 9.41 20.16 -5.30
C THR A 6 8.25 19.60 -6.10
N LYS A 7 8.33 19.70 -7.42
CA LYS A 7 7.28 19.21 -8.30
C LYS A 7 7.22 17.68 -8.31
N ASP A 8 8.39 17.07 -8.31
CA ASP A 8 8.47 15.60 -8.40
C ASP A 8 8.23 14.93 -7.05
N TYR A 9 8.58 15.62 -5.97
CA TYR A 9 8.48 15.03 -4.64
C TYR A 9 7.06 14.59 -4.27
N PRO A 10 6.04 15.41 -4.48
CA PRO A 10 4.68 14.96 -4.18
C PRO A 10 4.25 13.75 -4.99
N MET A 11 4.65 13.69 -6.25
CA MET A 11 4.30 12.57 -7.11
C MET A 11 4.92 11.28 -6.60
N GLU A 12 6.21 11.31 -6.28
CA GLU A 12 6.90 10.14 -5.76
C GLU A 12 6.30 9.68 -4.43
N ARG A 13 5.95 10.64 -3.59
CA ARG A 13 5.37 10.33 -2.30
C ARG A 13 4.02 9.65 -2.47
N MET A 14 3.21 10.16 -3.38
CA MET A 14 1.90 9.58 -3.63
C MET A 14 2.02 8.16 -4.18
N MET A 15 2.98 7.94 -5.07
CA MET A 15 3.20 6.61 -5.63
C MET A 15 3.70 5.64 -4.57
N ARG A 16 4.58 6.11 -3.69
CA ARG A 16 5.09 5.28 -2.61
C ARG A 16 3.99 4.93 -1.62
N ASP A 17 3.17 5.92 -1.27
CA ASP A 17 2.07 5.69 -0.33
C ASP A 17 1.05 4.73 -0.93
N ALA A 18 0.77 4.87 -2.21
CA ALA A 18 -0.13 3.96 -2.89
C ALA A 18 0.42 2.53 -2.89
N LYS A 19 1.73 2.38 -3.09
CA LYS A 19 2.37 1.08 -3.07
C LYS A 19 2.31 0.45 -1.69
N ILE A 20 2.58 1.25 -0.66
CA ILE A 20 2.53 0.78 0.71
C ILE A 20 1.11 0.36 1.07
N THR A 21 0.11 1.13 0.67
CA THR A 21 -1.28 0.81 0.92
C THR A 21 -1.67 -0.48 0.21
N GLU A 22 -1.21 -0.67 -1.01
CA GLU A 22 -1.47 -1.88 -1.78
C GLU A 22 -0.92 -3.12 -1.08
N ILE A 23 0.31 -3.01 -0.57
CA ILE A 23 0.94 -4.11 0.15
C ILE A 23 0.19 -4.41 1.44
N TYR A 24 -0.20 -3.37 2.15
CA TYR A 24 -0.94 -3.51 3.40
C TYR A 24 -2.28 -4.20 3.17
N GLU A 25 -3.00 -3.78 2.15
CA GLU A 25 -4.29 -4.39 1.83
C GLU A 25 -4.12 -5.84 1.41
N GLY A 26 -3.07 -6.15 0.65
CA GLY A 26 -2.79 -7.52 0.25
C GLY A 26 -2.53 -8.41 1.45
N THR A 27 -1.73 -7.94 2.40
CA THR A 27 -1.44 -8.68 3.61
C THR A 27 -2.70 -8.89 4.44
N SER A 28 -3.50 -7.85 4.58
CA SER A 28 -4.76 -7.93 5.32
C SER A 28 -5.70 -8.95 4.70
N GLU A 29 -5.78 -8.95 3.37
CA GLU A 29 -6.64 -9.90 2.67
C GLU A 29 -6.20 -11.35 2.90
N VAL A 30 -4.90 -11.59 2.85
CA VAL A 30 -4.36 -12.92 3.09
C VAL A 30 -4.69 -13.37 4.51
N GLN A 31 -4.51 -12.48 5.49
CA GLN A 31 -4.84 -12.80 6.86
C GLN A 31 -6.31 -13.15 7.03
N ARG A 32 -7.17 -12.39 6.38
CA ARG A 32 -8.61 -12.62 6.44
C ARG A 32 -8.95 -14.01 5.90
N ILE A 33 -8.33 -14.38 4.80
CA ILE A 33 -8.56 -15.70 4.18
C ILE A 33 -8.11 -16.80 5.09
N VAL A 34 -6.92 -16.65 5.69
CA VAL A 34 -6.37 -17.66 6.59
C VAL A 34 -7.27 -17.83 7.81
N ILE A 35 -7.71 -16.73 8.39
CA ILE A 35 -8.58 -16.78 9.56
C ILE A 35 -9.90 -17.45 9.21
N SER A 36 -10.49 -17.10 8.08
CA SER A 36 -11.73 -17.70 7.63
C SER A 36 -11.58 -19.19 7.44
N ALA A 37 -10.48 -19.63 6.84
CA ALA A 37 -10.23 -21.05 6.63
C ALA A 37 -10.13 -21.79 7.94
N ASN A 38 -9.43 -21.19 8.92
CA ASN A 38 -9.28 -21.82 10.23
C ASN A 38 -10.60 -21.92 10.99
N MET A 39 -11.50 -21.01 10.72
CA MET A 39 -12.82 -21.01 11.36
C MET A 39 -13.84 -21.85 10.59
N GLY A 40 -13.46 -22.36 9.44
CA GLY A 40 -14.38 -23.14 8.64
C GLY A 40 -15.40 -22.31 7.88
N LEU A 41 -15.10 -21.04 7.69
CA LEU A 41 -16.01 -20.14 6.98
C LEU A 41 -15.75 -20.06 5.49
#